data_fc50a8202214ee93929cfbe351e52a17
#
_entry.id   fc50a8202214ee93929cfbe351e52a17
#
_cell.length_a   1.000
_cell.length_b   1.000
_cell.length_c   1.000
_cell.angle_alpha   90.00
_cell.angle_beta   90.00
_cell.angle_gamma   90.00
#
_symmetry.space_group_name_H-M   'P 1'
#
loop_
_entity.id
_entity.type
_entity.pdbx_description
1 polymer ?
#
loop_
_entity_poly.entity_id
_entity_poly.type
_entity_poly.pdbx_seq_one_letter_code
_entity_poly.pdbx_strand_id
1 'polypeptide(L)'
;MLQLKRIFLVALLFPIISQSQEADVQAGKNLFNANCAACHKLDKKAVGPALSGVTEKYDKDWLYKWIRNGSQMIKDGDPQAIAIWEEYNRAVMTNYPQFSDEQIDNILAYTNYVPPAPVVSVASTQAVAQGSNISIDIILFITIMIFVILVTMLFLVQRTLLKIAKASGVELELKQSKKLRPIWEIVLKNQFLLFVLVVGLLLSSAYFTYGYLMQVGIDQGYAPIQPIHYSHKIHAGANQIECKYCHSSARVSKHSGIPSLNVCMNCHEYIAEYNGEEDLENGYTRDFYTNEIKKLYYAVGWDEENQVYTGNTQPVKWVRIHNLPDFVYFNHAQHAQVANIECQTCHGPVEEMEIMYQYSPLTMGWCIDCHRESNVDKDNEYYQKVHEELSKKYGVEKLTVAQLGGLECAKCHY
;
A
#
# COMPACT_ATOMS: atom_id res chain seq x y z
N MET A 1 86.09 -13.91 -12.29
CA MET A 1 85.62 -12.54 -12.56
C MET A 1 84.19 -12.40 -12.08
N LEU A 2 84.05 -11.83 -10.92
CA LEU A 2 82.71 -11.62 -10.27
C LEU A 2 82.05 -10.38 -10.88
N GLN A 3 80.81 -10.51 -11.35
CA GLN A 3 79.96 -9.36 -11.62
C GLN A 3 78.85 -9.34 -10.53
N LEU A 4 78.94 -8.35 -9.68
CA LEU A 4 78.01 -8.01 -8.62
C LEU A 4 76.78 -7.34 -9.24
N LYS A 5 75.63 -7.98 -9.29
CA LYS A 5 74.35 -7.34 -9.65
C LYS A 5 73.79 -6.67 -8.41
N ARG A 6 73.80 -5.33 -8.41
CA ARG A 6 73.06 -4.53 -7.42
C ARG A 6 71.57 -4.61 -7.66
N ILE A 7 70.86 -5.22 -6.74
CA ILE A 7 69.37 -5.19 -6.68
C ILE A 7 68.97 -3.87 -6.05
N PHE A 8 68.40 -2.95 -6.84
CA PHE A 8 67.72 -1.76 -6.35
C PHE A 8 66.37 -2.17 -5.79
N LEU A 9 66.19 -2.16 -4.46
CA LEU A 9 64.94 -2.33 -3.77
C LEU A 9 64.21 -0.98 -3.78
N VAL A 10 63.32 -0.76 -4.76
CA VAL A 10 62.41 0.37 -4.76
C VAL A 10 61.24 0.02 -3.83
N ALA A 11 61.27 0.50 -2.61
CA ALA A 11 60.14 0.46 -1.69
C ALA A 11 59.06 1.44 -2.22
N LEU A 12 58.04 0.91 -2.90
CA LEU A 12 56.83 1.64 -3.24
C LEU A 12 56.07 1.92 -1.92
N LEU A 13 56.27 3.11 -1.38
CA LEU A 13 55.39 3.72 -0.40
C LEU A 13 54.02 4.00 -1.09
N PHE A 14 53.13 3.05 -1.03
CA PHE A 14 51.71 3.35 -1.29
C PHE A 14 51.20 4.20 -0.11
N PRO A 15 50.74 5.43 -0.34
CA PRO A 15 49.96 6.12 0.69
C PRO A 15 48.68 5.32 0.88
N ILE A 16 48.48 4.77 2.06
CA ILE A 16 47.18 4.29 2.52
C ILE A 16 46.32 5.55 2.63
N ILE A 17 45.64 5.90 1.53
CA ILE A 17 44.55 6.87 1.59
C ILE A 17 43.47 6.16 2.37
N SER A 18 43.37 6.46 3.66
CA SER A 18 42.18 6.17 4.44
C SER A 18 41.06 6.96 3.80
N GLN A 19 40.32 6.31 2.90
CA GLN A 19 39.02 6.82 2.47
C GLN A 19 38.14 6.82 3.70
N SER A 20 37.92 7.99 4.29
CA SER A 20 36.75 8.17 5.17
C SER A 20 35.54 7.90 4.31
N GLN A 21 34.90 6.78 4.53
CA GLN A 21 33.67 6.40 3.82
C GLN A 21 32.64 7.47 4.20
N GLU A 22 32.21 8.24 3.22
CA GLU A 22 31.20 9.26 3.42
C GLU A 22 29.89 8.55 3.79
N ALA A 23 29.25 8.99 4.87
CA ALA A 23 28.06 8.30 5.40
C ALA A 23 26.93 8.33 4.35
N ASP A 24 26.31 7.18 4.10
CA ASP A 24 25.22 7.03 3.15
C ASP A 24 23.88 7.45 3.80
N VAL A 25 23.41 8.64 3.41
CA VAL A 25 22.15 9.21 3.89
C VAL A 25 20.94 8.35 3.51
N GLN A 26 20.93 7.69 2.35
CA GLN A 26 19.81 6.85 1.94
C GLN A 26 19.77 5.54 2.72
N ALA A 27 20.91 4.90 2.96
CA ALA A 27 21.02 3.76 3.84
C ALA A 27 20.61 4.13 5.27
N GLY A 28 21.03 5.32 5.73
CA GLY A 28 20.63 5.88 7.03
C GLY A 28 19.12 6.09 7.16
N LYS A 29 18.48 6.63 6.12
CA LYS A 29 17.02 6.79 6.06
C LYS A 29 16.29 5.46 6.20
N ASN A 30 16.76 4.43 5.49
CA ASN A 30 16.15 3.11 5.55
C ASN A 30 16.28 2.49 6.95
N LEU A 31 17.45 2.59 7.57
CA LEU A 31 17.69 2.12 8.94
C LEU A 31 16.86 2.90 9.97
N PHE A 32 16.80 4.23 9.83
CA PHE A 32 16.00 5.09 10.69
C PHE A 32 14.52 4.74 10.62
N ASN A 33 13.96 4.64 9.44
CA ASN A 33 12.55 4.31 9.24
C ASN A 33 12.20 2.94 9.79
N ALA A 34 13.08 1.95 9.62
CA ALA A 34 12.86 0.59 10.09
C ALA A 34 12.96 0.42 11.61
N ASN A 35 13.71 1.27 12.31
CA ASN A 35 14.07 1.02 13.70
C ASN A 35 13.79 2.20 14.66
N CYS A 36 13.79 3.43 14.17
CA CYS A 36 13.76 4.65 15.01
C CYS A 36 12.48 5.45 14.85
N ALA A 37 11.89 5.49 13.64
CA ALA A 37 10.78 6.37 13.27
C ALA A 37 9.49 6.10 14.06
N ALA A 38 9.34 4.92 14.66
CA ALA A 38 8.20 4.60 15.51
C ALA A 38 8.13 5.49 16.76
N CYS A 39 9.30 5.81 17.34
CA CYS A 39 9.38 6.58 18.59
C CYS A 39 9.98 7.98 18.39
N HIS A 40 10.72 8.21 17.31
CA HIS A 40 11.40 9.47 17.04
C HIS A 40 10.93 10.11 15.73
N LYS A 41 10.85 11.46 15.73
CA LYS A 41 10.68 12.28 14.54
C LYS A 41 11.92 13.17 14.38
N LEU A 42 12.17 13.68 13.17
CA LEU A 42 13.31 14.58 12.95
C LEU A 42 13.02 15.96 13.53
N ASP A 43 11.82 16.49 13.31
CA ASP A 43 11.45 17.89 13.51
C ASP A 43 10.61 18.16 14.78
N LYS A 44 10.07 17.14 15.41
CA LYS A 44 9.17 17.29 16.55
C LYS A 44 9.35 16.20 17.60
N LYS A 45 9.00 16.52 18.84
CA LYS A 45 8.89 15.54 19.94
C LYS A 45 7.81 14.52 19.63
N ALA A 46 8.11 13.24 19.84
CA ALA A 46 7.17 12.11 19.77
C ALA A 46 7.23 11.34 21.09
N VAL A 47 7.33 10.01 21.09
CA VAL A 47 7.63 9.22 22.29
C VAL A 47 9.03 9.60 22.80
N GLY A 48 10.00 9.71 21.89
CA GLY A 48 11.35 10.19 22.15
C GLY A 48 11.58 11.61 21.64
N PRO A 49 12.81 12.14 21.82
CA PRO A 49 13.20 13.46 21.32
C PRO A 49 13.16 13.57 19.80
N ALA A 50 13.01 14.82 19.31
CA ALA A 50 13.32 15.16 17.94
C ALA A 50 14.81 14.93 17.67
N LEU A 51 15.15 14.32 16.55
CA LEU A 51 16.53 13.92 16.25
C LEU A 51 17.28 14.81 15.27
N SER A 52 16.63 15.82 14.66
CA SER A 52 17.33 16.81 13.86
C SER A 52 18.38 17.55 14.71
N GLY A 53 19.62 17.62 14.23
CA GLY A 53 20.72 18.26 14.94
C GLY A 53 21.21 17.50 16.20
N VAL A 54 20.85 16.24 16.36
CA VAL A 54 21.27 15.44 17.55
C VAL A 54 22.77 15.33 17.69
N THR A 55 23.52 15.34 16.58
CA THR A 55 25.00 15.31 16.57
C THR A 55 25.65 16.63 17.00
N GLU A 56 24.91 17.72 17.02
CA GLU A 56 25.37 19.01 17.58
C GLU A 56 25.15 19.06 19.08
N LYS A 57 24.16 18.29 19.58
CA LYS A 57 23.75 18.28 20.98
C LYS A 57 24.55 17.29 21.82
N TYR A 58 24.94 16.15 21.24
CA TYR A 58 25.61 15.06 21.92
C TYR A 58 26.86 14.60 21.17
N ASP A 59 27.88 14.20 21.93
CA ASP A 59 29.11 13.63 21.39
C ASP A 59 28.84 12.33 20.63
N LYS A 60 29.59 12.10 19.55
CA LYS A 60 29.40 10.95 18.66
C LYS A 60 29.65 9.63 19.37
N ASP A 61 30.70 9.56 20.20
CA ASP A 61 31.01 8.32 20.96
C ASP A 61 29.96 8.03 22.03
N TRP A 62 29.37 9.09 22.60
CA TRP A 62 28.23 8.95 23.51
C TRP A 62 26.99 8.43 22.78
N LEU A 63 26.67 8.97 21.59
CA LEU A 63 25.54 8.52 20.76
C LEU A 63 25.69 7.04 20.37
N TYR A 64 26.88 6.57 20.05
CA TYR A 64 27.12 5.15 19.77
C TYR A 64 26.78 4.25 20.95
N LYS A 65 27.20 4.63 22.15
CA LYS A 65 26.91 3.88 23.38
C LYS A 65 25.43 3.92 23.69
N TRP A 66 24.81 5.10 23.55
CA TRP A 66 23.40 5.30 23.81
C TRP A 66 22.52 4.46 22.89
N ILE A 67 22.78 4.49 21.59
CA ILE A 67 22.01 3.71 20.60
C ILE A 67 22.18 2.21 20.82
N ARG A 68 23.39 1.75 21.15
CA ARG A 68 23.65 0.32 21.37
C ARG A 68 23.11 -0.18 22.68
N ASN A 69 23.24 0.56 23.74
CA ASN A 69 22.81 0.12 25.07
C ASN A 69 22.54 1.28 26.05
N GLY A 70 21.57 2.11 25.71
CA GLY A 70 21.14 3.23 26.56
C GLY A 70 20.66 2.79 27.95
N SER A 71 20.00 1.64 28.03
CA SER A 71 19.53 1.08 29.29
C SER A 71 20.68 0.80 30.28
N GLN A 72 21.83 0.38 29.79
CA GLN A 72 23.00 0.16 30.64
C GLN A 72 23.63 1.48 31.09
N MET A 73 23.67 2.48 30.23
CA MET A 73 24.18 3.82 30.57
C MET A 73 23.37 4.47 31.71
N ILE A 74 22.04 4.29 31.70
CA ILE A 74 21.18 4.74 32.81
C ILE A 74 21.54 4.03 34.13
N LYS A 75 21.73 2.70 34.08
CA LYS A 75 22.11 1.91 35.25
C LYS A 75 23.49 2.26 35.79
N ASP A 76 24.41 2.59 34.88
CA ASP A 76 25.80 2.98 35.25
C ASP A 76 25.88 4.42 35.77
N GLY A 77 24.76 5.15 35.77
CA GLY A 77 24.69 6.49 36.36
C GLY A 77 25.14 7.61 35.43
N ASP A 78 25.15 7.42 34.11
CA ASP A 78 25.50 8.48 33.15
C ASP A 78 24.52 9.67 33.28
N PRO A 79 25.03 10.88 33.62
CA PRO A 79 24.16 12.02 33.91
C PRO A 79 23.29 12.47 32.72
N GLN A 80 23.83 12.37 31.49
CA GLN A 80 23.07 12.75 30.28
C GLN A 80 21.99 11.71 29.96
N ALA A 81 22.29 10.42 30.12
CA ALA A 81 21.36 9.34 29.93
C ALA A 81 20.19 9.41 30.94
N ILE A 82 20.48 9.69 32.19
CA ILE A 82 19.48 9.86 33.26
C ILE A 82 18.60 11.09 32.95
N ALA A 83 19.20 12.22 32.59
CA ALA A 83 18.44 13.45 32.30
C ALA A 83 17.44 13.26 31.15
N ILE A 84 17.85 12.60 30.06
CA ILE A 84 16.96 12.30 28.93
C ILE A 84 15.88 11.32 29.38
N TRP A 85 16.23 10.27 30.11
CA TRP A 85 15.28 9.29 30.59
C TRP A 85 14.20 9.90 31.49
N GLU A 86 14.57 10.81 32.39
CA GLU A 86 13.60 11.53 33.25
C GLU A 86 12.75 12.53 32.45
N GLU A 87 13.33 13.27 31.48
CA GLU A 87 12.62 14.20 30.62
C GLU A 87 11.51 13.52 29.78
N TYR A 88 11.73 12.23 29.43
CA TYR A 88 10.81 11.47 28.60
C TYR A 88 10.04 10.41 29.42
N ASN A 89 9.58 10.79 30.62
CA ASN A 89 8.73 9.99 31.50
C ASN A 89 9.32 8.59 31.82
N ARG A 90 10.64 8.51 31.90
CA ARG A 90 11.38 7.27 32.13
C ARG A 90 11.21 6.21 31.04
N ALA A 91 10.80 6.62 29.83
CA ALA A 91 10.75 5.75 28.68
C ALA A 91 12.15 5.21 28.36
N VAL A 92 12.26 3.89 28.24
CA VAL A 92 13.54 3.24 27.92
C VAL A 92 13.65 3.07 26.42
N MET A 93 14.72 3.64 25.84
CA MET A 93 15.01 3.44 24.42
C MET A 93 15.38 1.98 24.13
N THR A 94 14.85 1.41 23.06
CA THR A 94 15.25 0.07 22.60
C THR A 94 16.74 0.05 22.27
N ASN A 95 17.46 -0.96 22.76
CA ASN A 95 18.88 -1.13 22.51
C ASN A 95 19.14 -1.82 21.17
N TYR A 96 20.14 -1.35 20.43
CA TYR A 96 20.54 -1.89 19.12
C TYR A 96 22.01 -2.33 19.12
N PRO A 97 22.40 -3.36 19.91
CA PRO A 97 23.80 -3.79 20.04
C PRO A 97 24.40 -4.34 18.74
N GLN A 98 23.56 -4.72 17.78
CA GLN A 98 23.94 -5.26 16.48
C GLN A 98 24.39 -4.21 15.47
N PHE A 99 24.12 -2.92 15.70
CA PHE A 99 24.51 -1.88 14.74
C PHE A 99 26.02 -1.63 14.74
N SER A 100 26.60 -1.65 13.54
CA SER A 100 27.99 -1.25 13.32
C SER A 100 28.13 0.28 13.43
N ASP A 101 29.38 0.76 13.59
CA ASP A 101 29.67 2.20 13.59
C ASP A 101 29.21 2.86 12.31
N GLU A 102 29.43 2.22 11.16
CA GLU A 102 28.99 2.69 9.85
C GLU A 102 27.45 2.83 9.76
N GLN A 103 26.70 1.85 10.27
CA GLN A 103 25.24 1.92 10.28
C GLN A 103 24.72 3.06 11.16
N ILE A 104 25.36 3.30 12.32
CA ILE A 104 25.01 4.43 13.17
C ILE A 104 25.39 5.74 12.50
N ASP A 105 26.56 5.82 11.84
CA ASP A 105 26.97 7.01 11.08
C ASP A 105 25.97 7.34 9.97
N ASN A 106 25.51 6.35 9.26
CA ASN A 106 24.49 6.54 8.22
C ASN A 106 23.17 7.07 8.81
N ILE A 107 22.72 6.52 9.95
CA ILE A 107 21.52 7.03 10.66
C ILE A 107 21.73 8.48 11.10
N LEU A 108 22.87 8.81 11.72
CA LEU A 108 23.20 10.16 12.18
C LEU A 108 23.31 11.16 11.02
N ALA A 109 23.87 10.73 9.88
CA ALA A 109 23.91 11.54 8.67
C ALA A 109 22.51 11.87 8.16
N TYR A 110 21.59 10.89 8.21
CA TYR A 110 20.20 11.13 7.85
C TYR A 110 19.50 12.10 8.82
N THR A 111 19.76 12.04 10.13
CA THR A 111 19.14 12.98 11.09
C THR A 111 19.60 14.42 10.90
N ASN A 112 20.76 14.64 10.30
CA ASN A 112 21.28 15.96 9.95
C ASN A 112 20.96 16.38 8.50
N TYR A 113 20.39 15.48 7.70
CA TYR A 113 20.05 15.78 6.32
C TYR A 113 18.86 16.73 6.27
N VAL A 114 19.08 17.96 5.79
CA VAL A 114 18.02 18.88 5.42
C VAL A 114 17.62 18.56 3.98
N PRO A 115 16.44 17.99 3.72
CA PRO A 115 16.01 17.76 2.35
C PRO A 115 15.99 19.10 1.61
N PRO A 116 16.49 19.18 0.36
CA PRO A 116 16.23 20.33 -0.48
C PRO A 116 14.71 20.53 -0.49
N ALA A 117 14.27 21.81 -0.37
CA ALA A 117 12.85 22.16 -0.36
C ALA A 117 12.15 21.32 -1.44
N PRO A 118 11.03 20.66 -1.12
CA PRO A 118 10.39 19.78 -2.07
C PRO A 118 10.17 20.60 -3.34
N VAL A 119 10.92 20.30 -4.38
CA VAL A 119 10.43 20.54 -5.72
C VAL A 119 9.15 19.76 -5.71
N VAL A 120 8.01 20.45 -5.72
CA VAL A 120 6.74 19.83 -5.97
C VAL A 120 6.88 19.25 -7.39
N SER A 121 7.57 18.14 -7.49
CA SER A 121 7.24 17.18 -8.51
C SER A 121 5.81 16.85 -8.11
N VAL A 122 4.87 17.47 -8.80
CA VAL A 122 3.60 16.87 -9.01
C VAL A 122 3.99 15.46 -9.41
N ALA A 123 4.05 14.55 -8.43
CA ALA A 123 3.95 13.16 -8.74
C ALA A 123 2.68 13.16 -9.58
N SER A 124 2.89 13.14 -10.89
CA SER A 124 1.84 12.69 -11.75
C SER A 124 1.42 11.41 -11.06
N THR A 125 0.29 11.47 -10.39
CA THR A 125 -0.56 10.32 -10.29
C THR A 125 -0.54 9.82 -11.72
N GLN A 126 0.36 8.91 -12.02
CA GLN A 126 0.15 8.00 -13.10
C GLN A 126 -1.12 7.31 -12.63
N ALA A 127 -2.23 7.97 -12.94
CA ALA A 127 -3.42 7.26 -13.23
C ALA A 127 -2.88 6.04 -13.98
N VAL A 128 -2.98 4.87 -13.35
CA VAL A 128 -2.84 3.60 -14.02
C VAL A 128 -3.51 3.88 -15.34
N ALA A 129 -2.73 3.91 -16.43
CA ALA A 129 -3.28 4.10 -17.74
C ALA A 129 -4.27 2.94 -17.85
N GLN A 130 -5.51 3.23 -17.45
CA GLN A 130 -6.64 2.45 -17.92
C GLN A 130 -6.40 2.46 -19.42
N GLY A 131 -5.87 1.35 -19.90
CA GLY A 131 -5.89 1.06 -21.31
C GLY A 131 -7.26 1.51 -21.74
N SER A 132 -7.37 2.29 -22.79
CA SER A 132 -8.55 2.96 -23.28
C SER A 132 -9.70 1.96 -23.49
N ASN A 133 -10.14 1.37 -22.43
CA ASN A 133 -11.43 0.71 -22.32
C ASN A 133 -12.39 1.89 -22.31
N ILE A 134 -12.87 2.24 -23.53
CA ILE A 134 -14.02 3.10 -23.68
C ILE A 134 -14.99 2.60 -22.62
N SER A 135 -15.26 3.44 -21.61
CA SER A 135 -16.06 2.98 -20.48
C SER A 135 -17.35 2.42 -21.03
N ILE A 136 -17.83 1.31 -20.48
CA ILE A 136 -19.10 0.68 -20.90
C ILE A 136 -20.21 1.73 -20.94
N ASP A 137 -20.15 2.72 -20.06
CA ASP A 137 -21.05 3.86 -20.00
C ASP A 137 -21.00 4.72 -21.26
N ILE A 138 -19.81 4.94 -21.83
CA ILE A 138 -19.65 5.69 -23.09
C ILE A 138 -20.23 4.87 -24.26
N ILE A 139 -19.99 3.57 -24.32
CA ILE A 139 -20.55 2.68 -25.33
C ILE A 139 -22.08 2.67 -25.23
N LEU A 140 -22.60 2.55 -24.01
CA LEU A 140 -24.03 2.58 -23.73
C LEU A 140 -24.64 3.92 -24.14
N PHE A 141 -24.01 5.04 -23.79
CA PHE A 141 -24.45 6.37 -24.15
C PHE A 141 -24.46 6.57 -25.65
N ILE A 142 -23.41 6.15 -26.38
CA ILE A 142 -23.35 6.23 -27.85
C ILE A 142 -24.46 5.38 -28.49
N THR A 143 -24.68 4.17 -27.96
CA THR A 143 -25.71 3.26 -28.46
C THR A 143 -27.13 3.84 -28.30
N ILE A 144 -27.41 4.42 -27.13
CA ILE A 144 -28.67 5.12 -26.84
C ILE A 144 -28.84 6.34 -27.79
N MET A 145 -27.80 7.13 -27.99
CA MET A 145 -27.80 8.29 -28.89
C MET A 145 -28.10 7.88 -30.35
N ILE A 146 -27.46 6.82 -30.83
CA ILE A 146 -27.72 6.29 -32.19
C ILE A 146 -29.18 5.83 -32.29
N PHE A 147 -29.70 5.15 -31.29
CA PHE A 147 -31.09 4.70 -31.27
C PHE A 147 -32.08 5.89 -31.30
N VAL A 148 -31.83 6.91 -30.48
CA VAL A 148 -32.65 8.15 -30.49
C VAL A 148 -32.61 8.86 -31.84
N ILE A 149 -31.44 8.94 -32.47
CA ILE A 149 -31.28 9.52 -33.81
C ILE A 149 -32.07 8.73 -34.83
N LEU A 150 -31.99 7.40 -34.85
CA LEU A 150 -32.75 6.55 -35.77
C LEU A 150 -34.26 6.71 -35.60
N VAL A 151 -34.76 6.72 -34.35
CA VAL A 151 -36.19 6.94 -34.07
C VAL A 151 -36.64 8.32 -34.53
N THR A 152 -35.84 9.35 -34.32
CA THR A 152 -36.14 10.74 -34.77
C THR A 152 -36.11 10.83 -36.29
N MET A 153 -35.16 10.20 -36.95
CA MET A 153 -35.11 10.13 -38.43
C MET A 153 -36.34 9.44 -39.01
N LEU A 154 -36.73 8.29 -38.47
CA LEU A 154 -37.94 7.56 -38.88
C LEU A 154 -39.20 8.43 -38.69
N PHE A 155 -39.30 9.14 -37.58
CA PHE A 155 -40.41 10.07 -37.34
C PHE A 155 -40.44 11.23 -38.34
N LEU A 156 -39.28 11.81 -38.67
CA LEU A 156 -39.17 12.89 -39.66
C LEU A 156 -39.50 12.40 -41.05
N VAL A 157 -39.03 11.22 -41.47
CA VAL A 157 -39.34 10.58 -42.74
C VAL A 157 -40.86 10.33 -42.84
N GLN A 158 -41.46 9.76 -41.81
CA GLN A 158 -42.90 9.55 -41.76
C GLN A 158 -43.69 10.88 -41.90
N ARG A 159 -43.24 11.93 -41.21
CA ARG A 159 -43.85 13.27 -41.26
C ARG A 159 -43.72 13.93 -42.63
N THR A 160 -42.57 13.78 -43.33
CA THR A 160 -42.33 14.28 -44.67
C THR A 160 -43.14 13.51 -45.70
N LEU A 161 -43.21 12.17 -45.61
CA LEU A 161 -44.08 11.35 -46.49
C LEU A 161 -45.55 11.72 -46.37
N LEU A 162 -46.04 11.96 -45.16
CA LEU A 162 -47.40 12.42 -44.92
C LEU A 162 -47.68 13.82 -45.53
N LYS A 163 -46.69 14.74 -45.49
CA LYS A 163 -46.80 16.05 -46.15
C LYS A 163 -46.85 15.95 -47.69
N ILE A 164 -45.99 15.09 -48.26
CA ILE A 164 -45.92 14.85 -49.68
C ILE A 164 -47.24 14.20 -50.20
N ALA A 165 -47.75 13.20 -49.48
CA ALA A 165 -49.02 12.55 -49.80
C ALA A 165 -50.17 13.53 -49.78
N LYS A 166 -50.24 14.44 -48.80
CA LYS A 166 -51.24 15.52 -48.76
C LYS A 166 -51.09 16.51 -49.94
N ALA A 167 -49.87 16.86 -50.35
CA ALA A 167 -49.59 17.76 -51.41
C ALA A 167 -49.89 17.15 -52.81
N SER A 168 -49.78 15.82 -52.90
CA SER A 168 -50.05 15.07 -54.15
C SER A 168 -51.52 14.72 -54.34
N GLY A 169 -52.43 15.22 -53.48
CA GLY A 169 -53.89 15.00 -53.65
C GLY A 169 -54.33 13.54 -53.33
N VAL A 170 -53.43 12.73 -52.73
CA VAL A 170 -53.82 11.41 -52.33
C VAL A 170 -54.53 11.55 -50.96
N GLU A 171 -55.88 11.42 -51.01
CA GLU A 171 -56.65 11.24 -49.77
C GLU A 171 -56.22 9.92 -49.07
N LEU A 172 -55.27 10.07 -48.22
CA LEU A 172 -55.01 8.99 -47.21
C LEU A 172 -56.25 8.99 -46.33
N GLU A 173 -57.11 7.99 -46.45
CA GLU A 173 -58.10 7.70 -45.42
C GLU A 173 -57.38 7.48 -44.12
N LEU A 174 -57.13 8.58 -43.42
CA LEU A 174 -56.72 8.55 -42.03
C LEU A 174 -57.91 7.97 -41.27
N LYS A 175 -57.88 6.64 -41.13
CA LYS A 175 -58.80 5.88 -40.28
C LYS A 175 -58.93 6.62 -38.97
N GLN A 176 -60.09 7.26 -38.78
CA GLN A 176 -60.40 8.11 -37.63
C GLN A 176 -59.78 7.58 -36.36
N SER A 177 -59.15 8.49 -35.63
CA SER A 177 -58.52 8.33 -34.33
C SER A 177 -59.20 7.25 -33.48
N LYS A 178 -58.76 6.02 -33.64
CA LYS A 178 -58.96 5.01 -32.59
C LYS A 178 -58.14 5.47 -31.38
N LYS A 179 -58.80 5.55 -30.21
CA LYS A 179 -58.15 5.80 -28.90
C LYS A 179 -56.70 5.35 -28.93
N LEU A 180 -55.77 6.24 -28.58
CA LEU A 180 -54.37 5.92 -28.47
C LEU A 180 -54.22 4.59 -27.74
N ARG A 181 -53.84 3.55 -28.50
CA ARG A 181 -53.60 2.24 -27.88
C ARG A 181 -52.41 2.40 -26.94
N PRO A 182 -52.48 1.87 -25.73
CA PRO A 182 -51.39 1.92 -24.80
C PRO A 182 -50.13 1.33 -25.46
N ILE A 183 -48.96 1.91 -25.22
CA ILE A 183 -47.68 1.55 -25.85
C ILE A 183 -47.41 0.05 -25.79
N TRP A 184 -47.75 -0.59 -24.66
CA TRP A 184 -47.59 -2.04 -24.48
C TRP A 184 -48.40 -2.87 -25.50
N GLU A 185 -49.56 -2.40 -25.94
CA GLU A 185 -50.41 -3.10 -26.94
C GLU A 185 -49.79 -3.02 -28.35
N ILE A 186 -49.06 -1.92 -28.64
CA ILE A 186 -48.36 -1.74 -29.91
C ILE A 186 -47.14 -2.69 -29.93
N VAL A 187 -46.40 -2.79 -28.81
CA VAL A 187 -45.25 -3.69 -28.70
C VAL A 187 -45.67 -5.15 -28.80
N LEU A 188 -46.71 -5.58 -28.07
CA LEU A 188 -47.21 -6.96 -28.11
C LEU A 188 -47.77 -7.39 -29.47
N LYS A 189 -48.34 -6.47 -30.25
CA LYS A 189 -48.90 -6.78 -31.58
C LYS A 189 -47.83 -6.74 -32.69
N ASN A 190 -46.67 -6.13 -32.43
CA ASN A 190 -45.58 -6.08 -33.41
C ASN A 190 -44.56 -7.16 -33.07
N GLN A 191 -44.56 -8.26 -33.82
CA GLN A 191 -43.63 -9.39 -33.58
C GLN A 191 -42.17 -8.99 -33.59
N PHE A 192 -41.78 -7.98 -34.41
CA PHE A 192 -40.39 -7.50 -34.43
C PHE A 192 -40.04 -6.71 -33.18
N LEU A 193 -40.89 -5.82 -32.68
CA LEU A 193 -40.68 -5.10 -31.45
C LEU A 193 -40.66 -6.05 -30.24
N LEU A 194 -41.55 -7.06 -30.21
CA LEU A 194 -41.56 -8.09 -29.19
C LEU A 194 -40.26 -8.90 -29.21
N PHE A 195 -39.79 -9.30 -30.38
CA PHE A 195 -38.51 -10.01 -30.54
C PHE A 195 -37.33 -9.18 -30.01
N VAL A 196 -37.21 -7.90 -30.39
CA VAL A 196 -36.16 -6.99 -29.92
C VAL A 196 -36.20 -6.83 -28.39
N LEU A 197 -37.39 -6.68 -27.81
CA LEU A 197 -37.59 -6.56 -26.39
C LEU A 197 -37.16 -7.86 -25.65
N VAL A 198 -37.56 -9.02 -26.14
CA VAL A 198 -37.19 -10.32 -25.55
C VAL A 198 -35.68 -10.55 -25.63
N VAL A 199 -35.07 -10.30 -26.79
CA VAL A 199 -33.60 -10.42 -26.94
C VAL A 199 -32.87 -9.41 -26.05
N GLY A 200 -33.33 -8.17 -25.96
CA GLY A 200 -32.78 -7.16 -25.08
C GLY A 200 -32.85 -7.59 -23.58
N LEU A 201 -33.99 -8.12 -23.18
CA LEU A 201 -34.13 -8.64 -21.79
C LEU A 201 -33.24 -9.85 -21.52
N LEU A 202 -33.13 -10.77 -22.48
CA LEU A 202 -32.23 -11.93 -22.35
C LEU A 202 -30.75 -11.50 -22.24
N LEU A 203 -30.31 -10.60 -23.11
CA LEU A 203 -28.95 -10.09 -23.07
C LEU A 203 -28.65 -9.30 -21.77
N SER A 204 -29.60 -8.47 -21.34
CA SER A 204 -29.48 -7.74 -20.07
C SER A 204 -29.44 -8.70 -18.89
N SER A 205 -30.33 -9.70 -18.87
CA SER A 205 -30.34 -10.73 -17.82
C SER A 205 -29.03 -11.50 -17.79
N ALA A 206 -28.52 -11.92 -18.96
CA ALA A 206 -27.23 -12.60 -19.07
C ALA A 206 -26.08 -11.73 -18.55
N TYR A 207 -26.05 -10.46 -18.91
CA TYR A 207 -25.04 -9.50 -18.45
C TYR A 207 -25.05 -9.32 -16.93
N PHE A 208 -26.22 -9.05 -16.35
CA PHE A 208 -26.32 -8.89 -14.88
C PHE A 208 -26.04 -10.19 -14.12
N THR A 209 -26.52 -11.33 -14.64
CA THR A 209 -26.23 -12.64 -14.02
C THR A 209 -24.73 -12.95 -14.09
N TYR A 210 -24.10 -12.73 -15.24
CA TYR A 210 -22.65 -12.91 -15.37
C TYR A 210 -21.88 -11.98 -14.42
N GLY A 211 -22.22 -10.69 -14.38
CA GLY A 211 -21.60 -9.72 -13.48
C GLY A 211 -21.74 -10.13 -12.00
N TYR A 212 -22.92 -10.59 -11.60
CA TYR A 212 -23.15 -11.09 -10.26
C TYR A 212 -22.30 -12.34 -9.94
N LEU A 213 -22.31 -13.33 -10.85
CA LEU A 213 -21.53 -14.57 -10.66
C LEU A 213 -20.02 -14.32 -10.58
N MET A 214 -19.51 -13.33 -11.35
CA MET A 214 -18.09 -12.94 -11.30
C MET A 214 -17.70 -12.25 -10.00
N GLN A 215 -18.65 -11.82 -9.20
CA GLN A 215 -18.42 -11.20 -7.88
C GLN A 215 -18.51 -12.21 -6.72
N VAL A 216 -18.93 -13.44 -6.97
CA VAL A 216 -19.02 -14.48 -5.94
C VAL A 216 -17.62 -14.86 -5.46
N GLY A 217 -17.37 -14.73 -4.18
CA GLY A 217 -16.07 -15.01 -3.55
C GLY A 217 -15.03 -13.90 -3.71
N ILE A 218 -15.43 -12.70 -4.15
CA ILE A 218 -14.60 -11.50 -4.15
C ILE A 218 -15.01 -10.65 -2.95
N ASP A 219 -14.08 -10.54 -1.99
CA ASP A 219 -14.32 -9.83 -0.73
C ASP A 219 -13.86 -8.36 -0.76
N GLN A 220 -13.78 -7.74 -1.95
CA GLN A 220 -13.37 -6.33 -2.08
C GLN A 220 -14.31 -5.42 -1.27
N GLY A 221 -13.72 -4.55 -0.45
CA GLY A 221 -14.46 -3.70 0.47
C GLY A 221 -14.84 -4.38 1.79
N TYR A 222 -14.48 -5.65 2.01
CA TYR A 222 -14.72 -6.33 3.28
C TYR A 222 -13.94 -5.65 4.42
N ALA A 223 -14.67 -5.14 5.40
CA ALA A 223 -14.17 -4.35 6.53
C ALA A 223 -14.76 -4.87 7.85
N PRO A 224 -14.24 -5.98 8.39
CA PRO A 224 -14.78 -6.57 9.61
C PRO A 224 -14.42 -5.74 10.84
N ILE A 225 -15.29 -5.78 11.85
CA ILE A 225 -15.01 -5.22 13.16
C ILE A 225 -13.97 -6.10 13.84
N GLN A 226 -12.90 -5.49 14.34
CA GLN A 226 -11.81 -6.16 15.04
C GLN A 226 -12.08 -6.18 16.57
N PRO A 227 -11.56 -7.16 17.32
CA PRO A 227 -11.71 -7.23 18.77
C PRO A 227 -11.15 -6.02 19.51
N ILE A 228 -10.05 -5.48 19.02
CA ILE A 228 -9.45 -4.20 19.42
C ILE A 228 -9.48 -3.31 18.18
N HIS A 229 -10.08 -2.14 18.29
CA HIS A 229 -10.07 -1.18 17.21
C HIS A 229 -8.66 -0.64 17.00
N TYR A 230 -8.11 -0.85 15.80
CA TYR A 230 -6.78 -0.39 15.44
C TYR A 230 -6.87 0.52 14.21
N SER A 231 -6.54 1.80 14.38
CA SER A 231 -6.54 2.78 13.31
C SER A 231 -5.18 2.86 12.61
N HIS A 232 -5.12 2.43 11.36
CA HIS A 232 -3.93 2.65 10.53
C HIS A 232 -3.75 4.13 10.22
N LYS A 233 -4.83 4.90 10.10
CA LYS A 233 -4.81 6.35 9.90
C LYS A 233 -4.05 7.08 11.01
N ILE A 234 -4.20 6.66 12.26
CA ILE A 234 -3.44 7.22 13.37
C ILE A 234 -1.98 6.77 13.35
N HIS A 235 -1.73 5.46 13.19
CA HIS A 235 -0.38 4.91 13.32
C HIS A 235 0.48 5.15 12.07
N ALA A 236 0.03 4.73 10.90
CA ALA A 236 0.77 4.88 9.65
C ALA A 236 0.59 6.28 9.01
N GLY A 237 -0.61 6.88 9.14
CA GLY A 237 -0.90 8.21 8.61
C GLY A 237 -0.32 9.31 9.48
N ALA A 238 -0.98 9.63 10.59
CA ALA A 238 -0.60 10.78 11.44
C ALA A 238 0.78 10.60 12.10
N ASN A 239 1.10 9.39 12.59
CA ASN A 239 2.37 9.10 13.22
C ASN A 239 3.46 8.59 12.26
N GLN A 240 3.13 8.32 10.99
CA GLN A 240 4.08 7.90 9.94
C GLN A 240 4.94 6.69 10.35
N ILE A 241 4.34 5.74 11.09
CA ILE A 241 5.01 4.49 11.44
C ILE A 241 5.05 3.61 10.19
N GLU A 242 6.26 3.14 9.82
CA GLU A 242 6.43 2.32 8.63
C GLU A 242 5.72 0.97 8.78
N CYS A 243 5.06 0.51 7.69
CA CYS A 243 4.32 -0.75 7.64
C CYS A 243 5.16 -1.94 8.16
N LYS A 244 6.43 -2.01 7.73
CA LYS A 244 7.36 -3.10 8.07
C LYS A 244 7.83 -3.09 9.53
N TYR A 245 7.55 -2.03 10.30
CA TYR A 245 7.82 -2.03 11.74
C TYR A 245 6.90 -3.02 12.46
N CYS A 246 5.61 -2.97 12.17
CA CYS A 246 4.62 -3.88 12.75
C CYS A 246 4.51 -5.19 11.94
N HIS A 247 4.49 -5.11 10.62
CA HIS A 247 4.39 -6.25 9.71
C HIS A 247 5.77 -6.74 9.24
N SER A 248 6.69 -6.94 10.19
CA SER A 248 8.09 -7.30 9.91
C SER A 248 8.26 -8.61 9.13
N SER A 249 7.33 -9.56 9.30
CA SER A 249 7.33 -10.84 8.60
C SER A 249 7.12 -10.71 7.09
N ALA A 250 6.55 -9.60 6.60
CA ALA A 250 6.42 -9.32 5.17
C ALA A 250 7.77 -9.27 4.43
N ARG A 251 8.87 -9.02 5.16
CA ARG A 251 10.23 -8.98 4.57
C ARG A 251 10.84 -10.36 4.32
N VAL A 252 10.44 -11.37 5.08
CA VAL A 252 11.13 -12.67 5.14
C VAL A 252 10.21 -13.88 4.98
N SER A 253 8.90 -13.67 4.98
CA SER A 253 7.91 -14.74 4.96
C SER A 253 6.92 -14.61 3.81
N LYS A 254 6.29 -15.73 3.45
CA LYS A 254 5.13 -15.72 2.54
C LYS A 254 3.93 -15.01 3.15
N HIS A 255 3.80 -15.01 4.47
CA HIS A 255 2.73 -14.35 5.21
C HIS A 255 3.23 -13.08 5.89
N SER A 256 2.49 -11.98 5.72
CA SER A 256 2.79 -10.73 6.43
C SER A 256 2.48 -10.83 7.92
N GLY A 257 1.48 -11.58 8.29
CA GLY A 257 1.07 -11.77 9.69
C GLY A 257 0.57 -10.49 10.39
N ILE A 258 -0.24 -10.70 11.42
CA ILE A 258 -0.58 -9.65 12.39
C ILE A 258 0.55 -9.63 13.44
N PRO A 259 1.08 -8.46 13.82
CA PRO A 259 2.14 -8.38 14.83
C PRO A 259 1.64 -8.94 16.17
N SER A 260 2.54 -9.54 16.92
CA SER A 260 2.25 -9.93 18.30
C SER A 260 2.06 -8.69 19.18
N LEU A 261 1.23 -8.80 20.22
CA LEU A 261 0.85 -7.65 21.07
C LEU A 261 2.01 -6.95 21.77
N ASN A 262 3.13 -7.63 21.97
CA ASN A 262 4.34 -7.01 22.52
C ASN A 262 4.92 -5.92 21.59
N VAL A 263 4.69 -6.00 20.29
CA VAL A 263 5.08 -4.92 19.36
C VAL A 263 4.29 -3.65 19.65
N CYS A 264 3.01 -3.77 19.99
CA CYS A 264 2.17 -2.65 20.40
C CYS A 264 2.71 -2.03 21.71
N MET A 265 3.11 -2.86 22.65
CA MET A 265 3.61 -2.43 23.96
C MET A 265 4.96 -1.71 23.89
N ASN A 266 5.73 -1.82 22.80
CA ASN A 266 6.94 -0.99 22.64
C ASN A 266 6.67 0.52 22.76
N CYS A 267 5.45 0.95 22.48
CA CYS A 267 5.01 2.34 22.62
C CYS A 267 3.93 2.49 23.70
N HIS A 268 2.99 1.55 23.78
CA HIS A 268 1.83 1.66 24.66
C HIS A 268 2.14 1.38 26.14
N GLU A 269 3.34 0.92 26.52
CA GLU A 269 3.80 1.00 27.91
C GLU A 269 3.85 2.44 28.43
N TYR A 270 4.02 3.43 27.52
CA TYR A 270 4.16 4.85 27.84
C TYR A 270 3.02 5.73 27.28
N ILE A 271 2.20 5.18 26.41
CA ILE A 271 1.07 5.87 25.76
C ILE A 271 -0.22 5.17 26.21
N ALA A 272 -0.72 5.59 27.37
CA ALA A 272 -1.90 5.00 28.00
C ALA A 272 -3.21 5.66 27.55
N GLU A 273 -3.14 6.88 27.01
CA GLU A 273 -4.29 7.68 26.61
C GLU A 273 -4.09 8.27 25.22
N TYR A 274 -5.18 8.44 24.50
CA TYR A 274 -5.17 9.09 23.20
C TYR A 274 -5.46 10.59 23.35
N ASN A 275 -4.52 11.41 22.89
CA ASN A 275 -4.61 12.87 22.96
C ASN A 275 -4.65 13.54 21.57
N GLY A 276 -4.88 12.76 20.51
CA GLY A 276 -4.94 13.25 19.13
C GLY A 276 -6.30 13.86 18.74
N GLU A 277 -6.49 14.01 17.44
CA GLU A 277 -7.73 14.54 16.86
C GLU A 277 -8.87 13.52 16.99
N GLU A 278 -10.08 14.03 17.25
CA GLU A 278 -11.31 13.24 17.35
C GLU A 278 -12.05 13.25 16.01
N ASP A 279 -12.70 12.16 15.68
CA ASP A 279 -13.66 12.07 14.58
C ASP A 279 -15.06 11.89 15.16
N LEU A 280 -15.67 13.00 15.54
CA LEU A 280 -16.97 13.03 16.21
C LEU A 280 -18.11 12.57 15.29
N GLU A 281 -17.98 12.75 13.98
CA GLU A 281 -18.99 12.33 13.01
C GLU A 281 -19.13 10.81 12.97
N ASN A 282 -18.02 10.10 13.14
CA ASN A 282 -17.97 8.63 13.15
C ASN A 282 -17.97 8.05 14.58
N GLY A 283 -18.02 8.90 15.61
CA GLY A 283 -18.06 8.48 17.01
C GLY A 283 -16.70 8.09 17.60
N TYR A 284 -15.60 8.39 16.93
CA TYR A 284 -14.24 8.11 17.40
C TYR A 284 -13.72 9.26 18.28
N THR A 285 -14.11 9.23 19.55
CA THR A 285 -13.67 10.19 20.58
C THR A 285 -12.33 9.78 21.18
N ARG A 286 -11.70 10.68 21.94
CA ARG A 286 -10.49 10.35 22.72
C ARG A 286 -10.74 9.23 23.71
N ASP A 287 -11.88 9.25 24.37
CA ASP A 287 -12.28 8.19 25.29
C ASP A 287 -12.45 6.85 24.59
N PHE A 288 -13.01 6.85 23.36
CA PHE A 288 -13.11 5.65 22.56
C PHE A 288 -11.72 5.03 22.32
N TYR A 289 -10.78 5.79 21.78
CA TYR A 289 -9.43 5.27 21.50
C TYR A 289 -8.67 4.89 22.78
N THR A 290 -8.82 5.66 23.87
CA THR A 290 -8.23 5.33 25.17
C THR A 290 -8.76 3.98 25.69
N ASN A 291 -10.06 3.72 25.53
CA ASN A 291 -10.66 2.44 25.91
C ASN A 291 -10.12 1.28 25.07
N GLU A 292 -9.81 1.51 23.78
CA GLU A 292 -9.17 0.47 22.94
C GLU A 292 -7.74 0.16 23.41
N ILE A 293 -6.98 1.16 23.88
CA ILE A 293 -5.69 0.93 24.53
C ILE A 293 -5.85 0.10 25.80
N LYS A 294 -6.89 0.35 26.62
CA LYS A 294 -7.17 -0.47 27.82
C LYS A 294 -7.51 -1.93 27.48
N LYS A 295 -8.17 -2.19 26.33
CA LYS A 295 -8.36 -3.57 25.84
C LYS A 295 -7.03 -4.25 25.50
N LEU A 296 -6.07 -3.49 24.92
CA LEU A 296 -4.71 -4.01 24.70
C LEU A 296 -4.06 -4.38 26.04
N TYR A 297 -4.12 -3.51 27.06
CA TYR A 297 -3.58 -3.76 28.37
C TYR A 297 -4.17 -5.02 29.02
N TYR A 298 -5.50 -5.15 28.94
CA TYR A 298 -6.15 -6.37 29.40
C TYR A 298 -5.65 -7.62 28.68
N ALA A 299 -5.47 -7.54 27.35
CA ALA A 299 -5.02 -8.67 26.55
C ALA A 299 -3.60 -9.11 26.86
N VAL A 300 -2.69 -8.17 27.13
CA VAL A 300 -1.28 -8.46 27.48
C VAL A 300 -1.05 -8.67 28.99
N GLY A 301 -2.07 -8.40 29.83
CA GLY A 301 -1.94 -8.45 31.28
C GLY A 301 -1.04 -7.33 31.82
N TRP A 302 -1.14 -6.12 31.28
CA TRP A 302 -0.40 -4.94 31.72
C TRP A 302 -1.14 -4.24 32.86
N ASP A 303 -0.44 -4.09 34.00
CA ASP A 303 -0.89 -3.25 35.12
C ASP A 303 -0.29 -1.85 34.95
N GLU A 304 -1.17 -0.90 34.59
CA GLU A 304 -0.78 0.47 34.29
C GLU A 304 -0.31 1.24 35.55
N GLU A 305 -0.90 0.97 36.72
CA GLU A 305 -0.56 1.66 37.97
C GLU A 305 0.84 1.27 38.45
N ASN A 306 1.15 -0.03 38.38
CA ASN A 306 2.43 -0.58 38.84
C ASN A 306 3.46 -0.69 37.71
N GLN A 307 3.06 -0.46 36.42
CA GLN A 307 3.90 -0.59 35.23
C GLN A 307 4.60 -1.97 35.15
N VAL A 308 3.84 -3.05 35.35
CA VAL A 308 4.34 -4.42 35.33
C VAL A 308 3.40 -5.35 34.58
N TYR A 309 3.94 -6.41 34.01
CA TYR A 309 3.14 -7.49 33.44
C TYR A 309 2.70 -8.46 34.55
N THR A 310 1.42 -8.65 34.70
CA THR A 310 0.81 -9.55 35.71
C THR A 310 0.92 -11.03 35.33
N GLY A 311 1.20 -11.33 34.06
CA GLY A 311 1.18 -12.68 33.50
C GLY A 311 -0.22 -13.22 33.13
N ASN A 312 -1.28 -12.49 33.45
CA ASN A 312 -2.65 -12.86 33.09
C ASN A 312 -2.97 -12.38 31.68
N THR A 313 -2.60 -13.13 30.67
CA THR A 313 -2.80 -12.75 29.26
C THR A 313 -4.07 -13.34 28.67
N GLN A 314 -4.67 -12.63 27.72
CA GLN A 314 -5.84 -13.09 26.96
C GLN A 314 -5.55 -13.05 25.45
N PRO A 315 -5.88 -14.11 24.69
CA PRO A 315 -5.63 -14.11 23.25
C PRO A 315 -6.61 -13.19 22.53
N VAL A 316 -6.07 -12.35 21.63
CA VAL A 316 -6.88 -11.53 20.74
C VAL A 316 -7.15 -12.31 19.45
N LYS A 317 -8.42 -12.57 19.14
CA LYS A 317 -8.84 -13.28 17.93
C LYS A 317 -9.09 -12.29 16.79
N TRP A 318 -8.02 -11.86 16.14
CA TRP A 318 -8.11 -10.98 14.98
C TRP A 318 -8.87 -11.61 13.83
N VAL A 319 -9.73 -10.83 13.18
CA VAL A 319 -10.45 -11.25 11.98
C VAL A 319 -9.56 -10.99 10.76
N ARG A 320 -9.31 -12.04 9.98
CA ARG A 320 -8.52 -11.95 8.76
C ARG A 320 -9.31 -11.20 7.68
N ILE A 321 -8.70 -10.19 7.06
CA ILE A 321 -9.32 -9.33 6.04
C ILE A 321 -9.01 -9.87 4.64
N HIS A 322 -7.72 -10.09 4.34
CA HIS A 322 -7.28 -10.54 3.02
C HIS A 322 -7.21 -12.07 2.99
N ASN A 323 -8.11 -12.68 2.24
CA ASN A 323 -8.19 -14.12 2.10
C ASN A 323 -7.93 -14.51 0.64
N LEU A 324 -6.94 -15.39 0.42
CA LEU A 324 -6.78 -16.10 -0.83
C LEU A 324 -7.29 -17.53 -0.65
N PRO A 325 -7.83 -18.17 -1.71
CA PRO A 325 -8.16 -19.58 -1.68
C PRO A 325 -6.94 -20.44 -1.31
N ASP A 326 -7.17 -21.56 -0.63
CA ASP A 326 -6.08 -22.41 -0.10
C ASP A 326 -5.13 -22.96 -1.19
N PHE A 327 -5.62 -23.09 -2.42
CA PHE A 327 -4.85 -23.52 -3.57
C PHE A 327 -4.01 -22.42 -4.24
N VAL A 328 -4.02 -21.20 -3.69
CA VAL A 328 -3.25 -20.06 -4.22
C VAL A 328 -2.04 -19.80 -3.35
N TYR A 329 -0.87 -19.85 -3.96
CA TYR A 329 0.39 -19.47 -3.33
C TYR A 329 0.69 -18.00 -3.57
N PHE A 330 0.92 -17.26 -2.50
CA PHE A 330 1.39 -15.87 -2.53
C PHE A 330 2.53 -15.70 -1.53
N ASN A 331 3.58 -14.98 -1.91
CA ASN A 331 4.74 -14.74 -1.07
C ASN A 331 5.01 -13.26 -0.90
N HIS A 332 4.72 -12.71 0.28
CA HIS A 332 4.96 -11.30 0.59
C HIS A 332 6.43 -10.90 0.43
N ALA A 333 7.37 -11.72 0.90
CA ALA A 333 8.78 -11.38 0.82
C ALA A 333 9.27 -11.19 -0.63
N GLN A 334 8.76 -12.00 -1.57
CA GLN A 334 9.11 -11.83 -2.98
C GLN A 334 8.57 -10.54 -3.57
N HIS A 335 7.37 -10.11 -3.17
CA HIS A 335 6.76 -8.88 -3.68
C HIS A 335 7.29 -7.62 -2.96
N ALA A 336 7.32 -7.63 -1.63
CA ALA A 336 7.63 -6.46 -0.83
C ALA A 336 9.14 -6.23 -0.62
N GLN A 337 9.95 -7.30 -0.64
CA GLN A 337 11.39 -7.20 -0.38
C GLN A 337 12.23 -7.41 -1.64
N VAL A 338 11.92 -8.42 -2.44
CA VAL A 338 12.71 -8.76 -3.63
C VAL A 338 12.32 -7.89 -4.83
N ALA A 339 11.01 -7.71 -5.06
CA ALA A 339 10.50 -6.88 -6.15
C ALA A 339 10.29 -5.41 -5.75
N ASN A 340 10.53 -5.07 -4.48
CA ASN A 340 10.40 -3.71 -3.93
C ASN A 340 9.07 -3.01 -4.26
N ILE A 341 7.96 -3.78 -4.25
CA ILE A 341 6.63 -3.25 -4.51
C ILE A 341 6.11 -2.59 -3.25
N GLU A 342 5.61 -1.36 -3.38
CA GLU A 342 5.00 -0.62 -2.28
C GLU A 342 3.74 -1.31 -1.76
N CYS A 343 3.55 -1.28 -0.44
CA CYS A 343 2.44 -1.96 0.22
C CYS A 343 1.08 -1.49 -0.30
N GLN A 344 0.97 -0.18 -0.57
CA GLN A 344 -0.25 0.47 -1.07
C GLN A 344 -0.68 -0.03 -2.45
N THR A 345 0.23 -0.55 -3.26
CA THR A 345 -0.12 -1.13 -4.57
C THR A 345 -1.18 -2.23 -4.46
N CYS A 346 -1.12 -3.02 -3.39
CA CYS A 346 -2.05 -4.12 -3.14
C CYS A 346 -3.09 -3.77 -2.06
N HIS A 347 -2.67 -3.06 -1.02
CA HIS A 347 -3.49 -2.76 0.16
C HIS A 347 -4.21 -1.41 0.09
N GLY A 348 -3.95 -0.59 -0.94
CA GLY A 348 -4.53 0.74 -1.07
C GLY A 348 -3.92 1.76 -0.09
N PRO A 349 -4.56 2.91 0.10
CA PRO A 349 -4.08 3.99 0.97
C PRO A 349 -4.32 3.64 2.46
N VAL A 350 -3.58 2.64 2.96
CA VAL A 350 -3.73 2.11 4.33
C VAL A 350 -3.57 3.21 5.39
N GLU A 351 -2.71 4.17 5.13
CA GLU A 351 -2.45 5.34 5.97
C GLU A 351 -3.67 6.29 6.11
N GLU A 352 -4.70 6.11 5.30
CA GLU A 352 -5.96 6.84 5.39
C GLU A 352 -7.08 6.02 6.03
N MET A 353 -6.84 4.71 6.27
CA MET A 353 -7.87 3.79 6.73
C MET A 353 -8.01 3.82 8.26
N GLU A 354 -9.16 4.27 8.72
CA GLU A 354 -9.57 4.11 10.11
C GLU A 354 -9.91 2.65 10.42
N ILE A 355 -10.70 2.03 9.57
CA ILE A 355 -10.97 0.58 9.58
C ILE A 355 -10.32 -0.02 8.35
N MET A 356 -9.47 -1.00 8.54
CA MET A 356 -8.82 -1.72 7.45
C MET A 356 -9.85 -2.52 6.65
N TYR A 357 -9.82 -2.38 5.32
CA TYR A 357 -10.67 -3.15 4.41
C TYR A 357 -9.87 -3.76 3.27
N GLN A 358 -10.41 -4.79 2.63
CA GLN A 358 -9.80 -5.37 1.44
C GLN A 358 -9.96 -4.40 0.26
N TYR A 359 -8.87 -3.76 -0.12
CA TYR A 359 -8.83 -2.78 -1.21
C TYR A 359 -8.85 -3.43 -2.58
N SER A 360 -7.91 -4.34 -2.83
CA SER A 360 -7.78 -5.03 -4.12
C SER A 360 -8.71 -6.23 -4.23
N PRO A 361 -9.20 -6.57 -5.42
CA PRO A 361 -10.11 -7.70 -5.62
C PRO A 361 -9.43 -9.05 -5.37
N LEU A 362 -8.11 -9.13 -5.44
CA LEU A 362 -7.29 -10.34 -5.27
C LEU A 362 -7.69 -11.49 -6.19
N THR A 363 -8.27 -11.18 -7.36
CA THR A 363 -8.62 -12.17 -8.38
C THR A 363 -7.41 -12.62 -9.17
N MET A 364 -7.48 -13.81 -9.79
CA MET A 364 -6.43 -14.29 -10.69
C MET A 364 -6.14 -13.29 -11.81
N GLY A 365 -7.18 -12.70 -12.42
CA GLY A 365 -7.04 -11.68 -13.46
C GLY A 365 -6.23 -10.48 -13.00
N TRP A 366 -6.54 -9.96 -11.82
CA TRP A 366 -5.81 -8.84 -11.23
C TRP A 366 -4.32 -9.12 -11.03
N CYS A 367 -3.96 -10.32 -10.54
CA CYS A 367 -2.57 -10.73 -10.40
C CYS A 367 -1.87 -10.86 -11.76
N ILE A 368 -2.55 -11.48 -12.74
CA ILE A 368 -2.04 -11.68 -14.10
C ILE A 368 -1.77 -10.36 -14.81
N ASP A 369 -2.67 -9.38 -14.68
CA ASP A 369 -2.52 -8.08 -15.32
C ASP A 369 -1.34 -7.33 -14.72
N CYS A 370 -1.19 -7.33 -13.40
CA CYS A 370 0.01 -6.80 -12.74
C CYS A 370 1.30 -7.46 -13.25
N HIS A 371 1.36 -8.79 -13.34
CA HIS A 371 2.54 -9.53 -13.82
C HIS A 371 2.85 -9.29 -15.31
N ARG A 372 1.85 -8.92 -16.12
CA ARG A 372 2.06 -8.55 -17.53
C ARG A 372 2.70 -7.16 -17.68
N GLU A 373 2.36 -6.25 -16.79
CA GLU A 373 2.76 -4.84 -16.87
C GLU A 373 3.99 -4.53 -16.03
N SER A 374 4.16 -5.21 -14.89
CA SER A 374 5.26 -4.94 -13.96
C SER A 374 6.60 -5.38 -14.52
N ASN A 375 7.58 -4.48 -14.44
CA ASN A 375 8.97 -4.79 -14.78
C ASN A 375 9.67 -5.44 -13.59
N VAL A 376 10.64 -6.30 -13.92
CA VAL A 376 11.51 -6.90 -12.91
C VAL A 376 12.50 -5.85 -12.39
N ASP A 377 12.69 -5.83 -11.07
CA ASP A 377 13.67 -4.97 -10.42
C ASP A 377 15.09 -5.42 -10.81
N LYS A 378 15.83 -4.51 -11.47
CA LYS A 378 17.19 -4.75 -11.94
C LYS A 378 18.23 -4.63 -10.82
N ASP A 379 17.92 -3.94 -9.75
CA ASP A 379 18.85 -3.68 -8.65
C ASP A 379 19.01 -4.92 -7.75
N ASN A 380 18.15 -5.93 -7.94
CA ASN A 380 18.27 -7.22 -7.25
C ASN A 380 19.29 -8.12 -7.94
N GLU A 381 20.41 -8.42 -7.27
CA GLU A 381 21.52 -9.24 -7.80
C GLU A 381 21.09 -10.61 -8.31
N TYR A 382 20.05 -11.21 -7.71
CA TYR A 382 19.53 -12.51 -8.14
C TYR A 382 18.99 -12.46 -9.56
N TYR A 383 18.35 -11.36 -9.96
CA TYR A 383 17.75 -11.22 -11.29
C TYR A 383 18.68 -10.64 -12.34
N GLN A 384 19.80 -10.02 -11.97
CA GLN A 384 20.70 -9.34 -12.92
C GLN A 384 21.14 -10.26 -14.06
N LYS A 385 21.70 -11.44 -13.76
CA LYS A 385 22.20 -12.38 -14.77
C LYS A 385 21.09 -12.88 -15.68
N VAL A 386 19.96 -13.29 -15.08
CA VAL A 386 18.80 -13.80 -15.83
C VAL A 386 18.21 -12.69 -16.70
N HIS A 387 18.19 -11.46 -16.17
CA HIS A 387 17.71 -10.29 -16.89
C HIS A 387 18.58 -9.99 -18.12
N GLU A 388 19.91 -9.99 -18.01
CA GLU A 388 20.83 -9.75 -19.12
C GLU A 388 20.66 -10.76 -20.25
N GLU A 389 20.59 -12.05 -19.94
CA GLU A 389 20.43 -13.11 -20.93
C GLU A 389 19.08 -13.04 -21.63
N LEU A 390 18.00 -12.87 -20.89
CA LEU A 390 16.66 -12.81 -21.44
C LEU A 390 16.37 -11.51 -22.17
N SER A 391 16.91 -10.38 -21.73
CA SER A 391 16.81 -9.10 -22.44
C SER A 391 17.42 -9.20 -23.82
N LYS A 392 18.60 -9.83 -23.95
CA LYS A 392 19.23 -10.11 -25.24
C LYS A 392 18.37 -11.03 -26.10
N LYS A 393 17.79 -12.07 -25.51
CA LYS A 393 16.94 -13.04 -26.20
C LYS A 393 15.65 -12.43 -26.73
N TYR A 394 15.00 -11.56 -25.97
CA TYR A 394 13.74 -10.91 -26.35
C TYR A 394 13.92 -9.57 -27.06
N GLY A 395 15.14 -9.04 -27.12
CA GLY A 395 15.43 -7.76 -27.75
C GLY A 395 14.79 -6.57 -27.02
N VAL A 396 14.60 -6.67 -25.70
CA VAL A 396 13.95 -5.64 -24.86
C VAL A 396 14.91 -5.14 -23.78
N GLU A 397 14.80 -3.88 -23.43
CA GLU A 397 15.64 -3.27 -22.40
C GLU A 397 15.19 -3.63 -20.98
N LYS A 398 13.87 -3.77 -20.79
CA LYS A 398 13.25 -4.15 -19.51
C LYS A 398 12.39 -5.37 -19.72
N LEU A 399 12.54 -6.35 -18.83
CA LEU A 399 11.73 -7.57 -18.82
C LEU A 399 10.54 -7.38 -17.88
N THR A 400 9.38 -7.83 -18.34
CA THR A 400 8.21 -7.98 -17.47
C THR A 400 8.29 -9.28 -16.68
N VAL A 401 7.56 -9.35 -15.57
CA VAL A 401 7.42 -10.57 -14.76
C VAL A 401 6.86 -11.71 -15.62
N ALA A 402 5.96 -11.42 -16.55
CA ALA A 402 5.41 -12.38 -17.51
C ALA A 402 6.50 -13.02 -18.37
N GLN A 403 7.47 -12.25 -18.87
CA GLN A 403 8.59 -12.73 -19.68
C GLN A 403 9.57 -13.60 -18.90
N LEU A 404 9.59 -13.46 -17.56
CA LEU A 404 10.33 -14.35 -16.66
C LEU A 404 9.56 -15.61 -16.24
N GLY A 405 8.42 -15.89 -16.86
CA GLY A 405 7.58 -17.04 -16.53
C GLY A 405 6.67 -16.83 -15.32
N GLY A 406 6.45 -15.59 -14.89
CA GLY A 406 5.57 -15.26 -13.76
C GLY A 406 4.08 -15.50 -14.01
N LEU A 407 3.70 -15.92 -15.23
CA LEU A 407 2.33 -16.34 -15.59
C LEU A 407 2.15 -17.86 -15.66
N GLU A 408 3.16 -18.64 -15.36
CA GLU A 408 3.04 -20.10 -15.31
C GLU A 408 2.13 -20.51 -14.16
N CYS A 409 1.16 -21.40 -14.43
CA CYS A 409 0.14 -21.81 -13.46
C CYS A 409 0.74 -22.28 -12.13
N ALA A 410 1.81 -23.06 -12.18
CA ALA A 410 2.50 -23.61 -11.01
C ALA A 410 3.26 -22.57 -10.16
N LYS A 411 3.33 -21.31 -10.59
CA LYS A 411 3.90 -20.21 -9.76
C LYS A 411 2.92 -19.71 -8.73
N CYS A 412 1.62 -19.83 -9.02
CA CYS A 412 0.54 -19.35 -8.18
C CYS A 412 -0.36 -20.47 -7.64
N HIS A 413 -0.35 -21.64 -8.26
CA HIS A 413 -1.20 -22.78 -7.88
C HIS A 413 -0.37 -24.02 -7.59
N TYR A 414 -0.79 -24.83 -6.59
CA TYR A 414 -0.17 -26.09 -6.18
C TYR A 414 -1.22 -27.17 -5.84
#